data_4521a1193c3ce7bcefc52a3cc1c1f55e
#
_entry.id   4521a1193c3ce7bcefc52a3cc1c1f55e
#
_cell.length_a   1.000
_cell.length_b   1.000
_cell.length_c   1.000
_cell.angle_alpha   90.00
_cell.angle_beta   90.00
_cell.angle_gamma   90.00
#
_symmetry.space_group_name_H-M   'P 1'
#
loop_
_entity.id
_entity.type
_entity.pdbx_description
1 polymer ?
#
loop_
_entity_poly.entity_id
_entity_poly.type
_entity_poly.pdbx_seq_one_letter_code
_entity_poly.pdbx_strand_id
1 'polypeptide(L)'
;MALDASPVLLSLAPLLVGRARRGVVGSSRYAKTLRESVRQAAADVQQRAVFILGEPGLEKDNIAALIHFGSPQRKELMLRLDAALTKADGSDLLQPLEASDGRSLIQLVGDGSLLIDQVDRAPETLKHLLLELLDGHHGFRGRLFFTSETVCPDIVQRCSLIRVPPLRVRRKDLGEWLRYGIRLRSRKLGWHKAPGVSEAVIKRLQAYDFPSNIRELETLIDRALQQINQQDGSTFPELIPEDVFWTPPRQQRYRFDIWRWKPQLREWMRAPLLWHTLLFG
;
A
#
# COMPACT_ATOMS: atom_id res chain seq x y z
N MET A 1 19.15 22.28 -19.38
CA MET A 1 18.06 23.18 -18.99
C MET A 1 17.37 22.54 -17.80
N ALA A 2 17.61 23.02 -16.58
CA ALA A 2 16.84 22.64 -15.42
C ALA A 2 15.43 23.20 -15.62
N LEU A 3 14.42 22.33 -15.61
CA LEU A 3 13.03 22.73 -15.54
C LEU A 3 12.87 23.41 -14.18
N ASP A 4 12.71 24.72 -14.15
CA ASP A 4 12.30 25.44 -12.94
C ASP A 4 10.95 24.85 -12.53
N ALA A 5 11.00 24.01 -11.49
CA ALA A 5 9.79 23.42 -10.92
C ALA A 5 8.92 24.58 -10.41
N SER A 6 7.70 24.70 -10.90
CA SER A 6 6.72 25.67 -10.42
C SER A 6 6.69 25.66 -8.89
N PRO A 7 6.66 26.83 -8.19
CA PRO A 7 6.56 26.90 -6.75
C PRO A 7 5.46 26.01 -6.16
N VAL A 8 4.36 25.83 -6.91
CA VAL A 8 3.26 24.93 -6.58
C VAL A 8 3.72 23.47 -6.52
N LEU A 9 4.50 22.99 -7.51
CA LEU A 9 5.00 21.62 -7.53
C LEU A 9 5.98 21.37 -6.37
N LEU A 10 6.77 22.37 -5.99
CA LEU A 10 7.66 22.26 -4.83
C LEU A 10 6.88 22.13 -3.52
N SER A 11 5.78 22.88 -3.35
CA SER A 11 4.92 22.76 -2.17
C SER A 11 4.18 21.42 -2.09
N LEU A 12 3.84 20.82 -3.24
CA LEU A 12 3.20 19.52 -3.33
C LEU A 12 4.17 18.33 -3.27
N ALA A 13 5.48 18.57 -3.42
CA ALA A 13 6.49 17.49 -3.51
C ALA A 13 6.41 16.46 -2.37
N PRO A 14 6.19 16.84 -1.10
CA PRO A 14 6.06 15.88 0.01
C PRO A 14 4.83 14.98 -0.11
N LEU A 15 3.80 15.43 -0.80
CA LEU A 15 2.51 14.74 -0.97
C LEU A 15 2.45 13.94 -2.27
N LEU A 16 3.37 14.20 -3.20
CA LEU A 16 3.31 13.66 -4.55
C LEU A 16 3.64 12.17 -4.58
N VAL A 17 2.77 11.38 -5.18
CA VAL A 17 3.01 9.97 -5.52
C VAL A 17 3.40 9.91 -7.00
N GLY A 18 4.69 9.83 -7.29
CA GLY A 18 5.17 9.90 -8.68
C GLY A 18 5.05 8.58 -9.46
N ARG A 19 4.94 7.43 -8.78
CA ARG A 19 4.79 6.10 -9.40
C ARG A 19 4.42 5.03 -8.38
N ALA A 20 3.89 3.90 -8.85
CA ALA A 20 3.83 2.69 -8.06
C ALA A 20 5.24 2.11 -7.84
N ARG A 21 5.54 1.69 -6.62
CA ARG A 21 6.87 1.14 -6.27
C ARG A 21 7.13 -0.22 -6.91
N ARG A 22 6.07 -1.04 -7.01
CA ARG A 22 6.12 -2.38 -7.61
C ARG A 22 4.72 -2.92 -7.90
N GLY A 23 4.64 -3.96 -8.72
CA GLY A 23 3.41 -4.75 -8.89
C GLY A 23 3.11 -5.63 -7.66
N VAL A 24 1.99 -6.34 -7.71
CA VAL A 24 1.62 -7.34 -6.70
C VAL A 24 2.53 -8.57 -6.85
N VAL A 25 3.37 -8.85 -5.86
CA VAL A 25 4.28 -10.00 -5.83
C VAL A 25 3.56 -11.24 -5.34
N GLY A 26 3.85 -12.39 -5.96
CA GLY A 26 3.33 -13.69 -5.58
C GLY A 26 2.56 -14.40 -6.70
N SER A 27 2.48 -15.73 -6.60
CA SER A 27 1.75 -16.60 -7.54
C SER A 27 0.54 -17.29 -6.89
N SER A 28 0.34 -17.10 -5.59
CA SER A 28 -0.81 -17.68 -4.88
C SER A 28 -2.14 -17.18 -5.44
N ARG A 29 -3.21 -17.94 -5.14
CA ARG A 29 -4.58 -17.49 -5.46
C ARG A 29 -4.87 -16.09 -4.94
N TYR A 30 -4.44 -15.77 -3.71
CA TYR A 30 -4.62 -14.45 -3.11
C TYR A 30 -3.93 -13.34 -3.91
N ALA A 31 -2.68 -13.56 -4.35
CA ALA A 31 -1.97 -12.59 -5.17
C ALA A 31 -2.61 -12.41 -6.56
N LYS A 32 -3.13 -13.51 -7.15
CA LYS A 32 -3.87 -13.45 -8.41
C LYS A 32 -5.17 -12.66 -8.29
N THR A 33 -5.97 -12.92 -7.24
CA THR A 33 -7.21 -12.19 -6.97
C THR A 33 -6.93 -10.72 -6.71
N LEU A 34 -5.91 -10.38 -5.93
CA LEU A 34 -5.54 -8.99 -5.67
C LEU A 34 -5.14 -8.26 -6.96
N ARG A 35 -4.33 -8.91 -7.84
CA ARG A 35 -4.00 -8.34 -9.16
C ARG A 35 -5.22 -8.09 -10.01
N GLU A 36 -6.19 -8.98 -9.96
CA GLU A 36 -7.43 -8.82 -10.70
C GLU A 36 -8.25 -7.66 -10.16
N SER A 37 -8.43 -7.55 -8.83
CA SER A 37 -9.12 -6.42 -8.21
C SER A 37 -8.45 -5.07 -8.56
N VAL A 38 -7.11 -5.02 -8.57
CA VAL A 38 -6.36 -3.84 -8.97
C VAL A 38 -6.64 -3.48 -10.44
N ARG A 39 -6.63 -4.47 -11.36
CA ARG A 39 -6.92 -4.25 -12.78
C ARG A 39 -8.34 -3.75 -13.01
N GLN A 40 -9.33 -4.37 -12.35
CA GLN A 40 -10.73 -3.97 -12.44
C GLN A 40 -10.92 -2.54 -11.93
N ALA A 41 -10.33 -2.21 -10.78
CA ALA A 41 -10.39 -0.86 -10.24
C ALA A 41 -9.68 0.17 -11.16
N ALA A 42 -8.56 -0.20 -11.79
CA ALA A 42 -7.85 0.67 -12.73
C ALA A 42 -8.66 0.91 -14.02
N ALA A 43 -9.40 -0.09 -14.47
CA ALA A 43 -10.23 -0.01 -15.68
C ALA A 43 -11.62 0.62 -15.42
N ASP A 44 -11.95 0.98 -14.17
CA ASP A 44 -13.26 1.53 -13.82
C ASP A 44 -13.46 2.92 -14.42
N VAL A 45 -14.29 3.01 -15.45
CA VAL A 45 -14.61 4.25 -16.17
C VAL A 45 -15.32 5.27 -15.28
N GLN A 46 -16.08 4.80 -14.31
CA GLN A 46 -16.83 5.67 -13.37
C GLN A 46 -15.92 6.30 -12.31
N GLN A 47 -14.64 5.91 -12.23
CA GLN A 47 -13.67 6.43 -11.27
C GLN A 47 -14.17 6.34 -9.82
N ARG A 48 -14.94 5.31 -9.49
CA ARG A 48 -15.46 5.10 -8.15
C ARG A 48 -14.32 5.12 -7.12
N ALA A 49 -14.57 5.74 -6.00
CA ALA A 49 -13.63 5.74 -4.88
C ALA A 49 -13.27 4.31 -4.46
N VAL A 50 -12.03 4.12 -3.97
CA VAL A 50 -11.52 2.80 -3.60
C VAL A 50 -11.12 2.79 -2.12
N PHE A 51 -11.67 1.85 -1.35
CA PHE A 51 -11.29 1.61 0.03
C PHE A 51 -10.41 0.38 0.12
N ILE A 52 -9.16 0.55 0.56
CA ILE A 52 -8.15 -0.50 0.64
C ILE A 52 -7.96 -0.90 2.10
N LEU A 53 -8.53 -2.05 2.46
CA LEU A 53 -8.53 -2.58 3.82
C LEU A 53 -7.42 -3.63 4.00
N GLY A 54 -6.68 -3.54 5.09
CA GLY A 54 -5.68 -4.55 5.43
C GLY A 54 -4.82 -4.15 6.62
N GLU A 55 -4.10 -5.10 7.14
CA GLU A 55 -3.21 -4.92 8.29
C GLU A 55 -2.07 -3.93 8.02
N PRO A 56 -1.37 -3.46 9.07
CA PRO A 56 -0.20 -2.61 8.89
C PRO A 56 0.90 -3.34 8.09
N GLY A 57 1.72 -2.56 7.36
CA GLY A 57 2.85 -3.09 6.61
C GLY A 57 2.51 -3.84 5.32
N LEU A 58 1.25 -3.76 4.84
CA LEU A 58 0.82 -4.38 3.58
C LEU A 58 0.97 -3.47 2.35
N GLU A 59 1.52 -2.26 2.54
CA GLU A 59 1.75 -1.29 1.45
C GLU A 59 0.46 -0.98 0.66
N LYS A 60 -0.60 -0.68 1.38
CA LYS A 60 -1.89 -0.31 0.82
C LYS A 60 -1.81 0.92 -0.10
N ASP A 61 -0.96 1.86 0.24
CA ASP A 61 -0.63 3.04 -0.58
C ASP A 61 -0.07 2.66 -1.96
N ASN A 62 0.77 1.62 -2.04
CA ASN A 62 1.25 1.11 -3.32
C ASN A 62 0.14 0.46 -4.16
N ILE A 63 -0.88 -0.15 -3.52
CA ILE A 63 -2.05 -0.66 -4.25
C ILE A 63 -2.86 0.49 -4.86
N ALA A 64 -3.07 1.58 -4.12
CA ALA A 64 -3.69 2.78 -4.65
C ALA A 64 -2.91 3.35 -5.86
N ALA A 65 -1.58 3.44 -5.73
CA ALA A 65 -0.69 3.87 -6.81
C ALA A 65 -0.79 2.96 -8.04
N LEU A 66 -0.85 1.63 -7.86
CA LEU A 66 -1.02 0.70 -8.97
C LEU A 66 -2.33 0.94 -9.73
N ILE A 67 -3.41 1.27 -9.02
CA ILE A 67 -4.70 1.56 -9.64
C ILE A 67 -4.63 2.88 -10.40
N HIS A 68 -4.13 3.95 -9.78
CA HIS A 68 -4.01 5.25 -10.42
C HIS A 68 -3.13 5.18 -11.69
N PHE A 69 -1.89 4.69 -11.58
CA PHE A 69 -0.96 4.60 -12.71
C PHE A 69 -1.34 3.53 -13.74
N GLY A 70 -2.26 2.62 -13.42
CA GLY A 70 -2.88 1.68 -14.34
C GLY A 70 -4.15 2.20 -15.01
N SER A 71 -4.66 3.37 -14.61
CA SER A 71 -5.91 3.96 -15.09
C SER A 71 -5.69 4.92 -16.27
N PRO A 72 -6.75 5.37 -16.96
CA PRO A 72 -6.66 6.44 -17.95
C PRO A 72 -6.06 7.74 -17.40
N GLN A 73 -6.28 8.05 -16.12
CA GLN A 73 -5.81 9.26 -15.43
C GLN A 73 -4.34 9.17 -14.96
N ARG A 74 -3.58 8.18 -15.42
CA ARG A 74 -2.17 7.94 -15.02
C ARG A 74 -1.20 9.11 -15.22
N LYS A 75 -1.59 10.11 -16.00
CA LYS A 75 -0.81 11.33 -16.26
C LYS A 75 -1.17 12.47 -15.31
N GLU A 76 -2.30 12.37 -14.65
CA GLU A 76 -2.79 13.36 -13.69
C GLU A 76 -2.06 13.22 -12.34
N LEU A 77 -2.19 14.22 -11.50
CA LEU A 77 -1.57 14.23 -10.18
C LEU A 77 -2.18 13.12 -9.30
N MET A 78 -1.31 12.45 -8.55
CA MET A 78 -1.72 11.65 -7.40
C MET A 78 -1.06 12.21 -6.15
N LEU A 79 -1.86 12.69 -5.21
CA LEU A 79 -1.41 13.20 -3.93
C LEU A 79 -1.79 12.23 -2.80
N ARG A 80 -0.94 12.14 -1.77
CA ARG A 80 -1.14 11.34 -0.58
C ARG A 80 -1.13 12.21 0.66
N LEU A 81 -2.15 12.08 1.50
CA LEU A 81 -2.25 12.67 2.82
C LEU A 81 -2.36 11.56 3.87
N ASP A 82 -1.67 11.74 4.99
CA ASP A 82 -1.87 10.89 6.17
C ASP A 82 -3.01 11.49 7.01
N ALA A 83 -4.08 10.75 7.17
CA ALA A 83 -5.26 11.21 7.90
C ALA A 83 -4.97 11.55 9.37
N ALA A 84 -3.97 10.91 9.97
CA ALA A 84 -3.55 11.21 11.34
C ALA A 84 -2.79 12.52 11.48
N LEU A 85 -2.22 13.03 10.39
CA LEU A 85 -1.44 14.28 10.35
C LEU A 85 -2.22 15.44 9.72
N THR A 86 -3.33 15.15 9.05
CA THR A 86 -4.21 16.16 8.44
C THR A 86 -5.00 16.88 9.54
N LYS A 87 -5.17 18.19 9.38
CA LYS A 87 -5.94 19.00 10.35
C LYS A 87 -7.39 18.50 10.46
N ALA A 88 -7.89 18.49 11.67
CA ALA A 88 -9.22 17.95 11.96
C ALA A 88 -10.36 18.66 11.23
N ASP A 89 -10.22 19.95 10.96
CA ASP A 89 -11.18 20.78 10.24
C ASP A 89 -11.08 20.65 8.71
N GLY A 90 -10.12 19.85 8.20
CA GLY A 90 -9.89 19.67 6.79
C GLY A 90 -9.33 20.91 6.07
N SER A 91 -8.85 21.92 6.80
CA SER A 91 -8.31 23.15 6.20
C SER A 91 -7.15 22.87 5.24
N ASP A 92 -6.36 21.80 5.49
CA ASP A 92 -5.27 21.37 4.59
C ASP A 92 -5.77 20.97 3.19
N LEU A 93 -7.05 20.59 3.07
CA LEU A 93 -7.67 20.19 1.81
C LEU A 93 -8.34 21.38 1.11
N LEU A 94 -9.00 22.26 1.88
CA LEU A 94 -9.93 23.27 1.38
C LEU A 94 -9.33 24.67 1.29
N GLN A 95 -8.36 25.00 2.15
CA GLN A 95 -7.75 26.32 2.13
C GLN A 95 -6.76 26.47 0.98
N PRO A 96 -6.65 27.68 0.40
CA PRO A 96 -5.64 27.96 -0.61
C PRO A 96 -4.22 27.74 -0.09
N LEU A 97 -3.39 27.11 -0.92
CA LEU A 97 -1.97 26.97 -0.65
C LEU A 97 -1.23 28.26 -1.06
N GLU A 98 -0.30 28.73 -0.24
CA GLU A 98 0.42 29.99 -0.44
C GLU A 98 1.05 30.15 -1.83
N ALA A 99 1.52 29.06 -2.42
CA ALA A 99 2.19 29.06 -3.72
C ALA A 99 1.25 28.73 -4.92
N SER A 100 -0.08 28.70 -4.72
CA SER A 100 -1.01 28.08 -5.68
C SER A 100 -1.96 29.03 -6.41
N ASP A 101 -1.67 30.32 -6.45
CA ASP A 101 -2.59 31.34 -7.02
C ASP A 101 -4.01 31.24 -6.44
N GLY A 102 -4.10 31.01 -5.14
CA GLY A 102 -5.37 30.91 -4.41
C GLY A 102 -6.09 29.57 -4.55
N ARG A 103 -5.47 28.54 -5.16
CA ARG A 103 -6.08 27.21 -5.29
C ARG A 103 -5.83 26.34 -4.05
N SER A 104 -6.85 25.62 -3.64
CA SER A 104 -6.78 24.61 -2.59
C SER A 104 -6.19 23.29 -3.11
N LEU A 105 -5.82 22.38 -2.20
CA LEU A 105 -5.25 21.10 -2.56
C LEU A 105 -6.22 20.25 -3.43
N ILE A 106 -7.51 20.23 -3.09
CA ILE A 106 -8.51 19.52 -3.88
C ILE A 106 -8.69 20.09 -5.29
N GLN A 107 -8.52 21.40 -5.45
CA GLN A 107 -8.57 22.05 -6.77
C GLN A 107 -7.30 21.73 -7.58
N LEU A 108 -6.15 21.62 -6.93
CA LEU A 108 -4.89 21.26 -7.61
C LEU A 108 -4.87 19.82 -8.07
N VAL A 109 -5.50 18.89 -7.33
CA VAL A 109 -5.67 17.50 -7.76
C VAL A 109 -6.43 17.42 -9.09
N GLY A 110 -7.41 18.28 -9.31
CA GLY A 110 -8.22 18.29 -10.53
C GLY A 110 -8.90 16.95 -10.80
N ASP A 111 -8.66 16.39 -11.99
CA ASP A 111 -9.17 15.06 -12.40
C ASP A 111 -8.22 13.91 -11.98
N GLY A 112 -7.22 14.21 -11.17
CA GLY A 112 -6.24 13.27 -10.65
C GLY A 112 -6.77 12.42 -9.49
N SER A 113 -5.91 12.09 -8.54
CA SER A 113 -6.27 11.21 -7.41
C SER A 113 -5.78 11.76 -6.08
N LEU A 114 -6.61 11.60 -5.06
CA LEU A 114 -6.27 11.92 -3.68
C LEU A 114 -6.33 10.65 -2.83
N LEU A 115 -5.20 10.26 -2.27
CA LEU A 115 -5.07 9.13 -1.34
C LEU A 115 -5.08 9.65 0.09
N ILE A 116 -6.07 9.27 0.86
CA ILE A 116 -6.16 9.47 2.31
C ILE A 116 -5.67 8.19 2.98
N ASP A 117 -4.46 8.24 3.51
CA ASP A 117 -3.83 7.10 4.17
C ASP A 117 -4.25 7.04 5.64
N GLN A 118 -4.53 5.82 6.16
CA GLN A 118 -4.95 5.57 7.55
C GLN A 118 -6.25 6.30 7.95
N VAL A 119 -7.28 6.27 7.10
CA VAL A 119 -8.54 6.99 7.34
C VAL A 119 -9.27 6.58 8.63
N ASP A 120 -9.02 5.38 9.14
CA ASP A 120 -9.51 4.92 10.44
C ASP A 120 -8.96 5.74 11.63
N ARG A 121 -7.86 6.46 11.45
CA ARG A 121 -7.27 7.36 12.44
C ARG A 121 -7.69 8.82 12.25
N ALA A 122 -8.49 9.12 11.23
CA ALA A 122 -8.99 10.45 10.99
C ALA A 122 -9.94 10.91 12.11
N PRO A 123 -9.88 12.17 12.52
CA PRO A 123 -10.93 12.77 13.36
C PRO A 123 -12.30 12.70 12.68
N GLU A 124 -13.37 12.66 13.45
CA GLU A 124 -14.73 12.55 12.89
C GLU A 124 -15.09 13.73 11.97
N THR A 125 -14.66 14.95 12.32
CA THR A 125 -14.84 16.13 11.47
C THR A 125 -14.21 15.96 10.09
N LEU A 126 -12.99 15.41 10.03
CA LEU A 126 -12.34 15.12 8.76
C LEU A 126 -13.08 14.01 8.00
N LYS A 127 -13.59 12.97 8.69
CA LYS A 127 -14.38 11.92 8.04
C LYS A 127 -15.66 12.49 7.42
N HIS A 128 -16.34 13.42 8.08
CA HIS A 128 -17.50 14.11 7.50
C HIS A 128 -17.15 14.86 6.21
N LEU A 129 -16.04 15.63 6.22
CA LEU A 129 -15.57 16.30 5.02
C LEU A 129 -15.26 15.29 3.88
N LEU A 130 -14.63 14.15 4.21
CA LEU A 130 -14.32 13.12 3.21
C LEU A 130 -15.59 12.49 2.62
N LEU A 131 -16.68 12.37 3.40
CA LEU A 131 -17.99 11.96 2.91
C LEU A 131 -18.60 13.00 1.98
N GLU A 132 -18.49 14.29 2.31
CA GLU A 132 -18.92 15.38 1.42
C GLU A 132 -18.16 15.37 0.09
N LEU A 133 -16.85 15.11 0.11
CA LEU A 133 -16.05 14.96 -1.12
C LEU A 133 -16.50 13.74 -1.94
N LEU A 134 -16.83 12.62 -1.29
CA LEU A 134 -17.38 11.42 -1.95
C LEU A 134 -18.74 11.70 -2.61
N ASP A 135 -19.56 12.55 -2.01
CA ASP A 135 -20.85 12.97 -2.52
C ASP A 135 -20.74 14.11 -3.57
N GLY A 136 -19.49 14.49 -3.96
CA GLY A 136 -19.23 15.48 -5.01
C GLY A 136 -19.30 16.94 -4.57
N HIS A 137 -19.31 17.20 -3.27
CA HIS A 137 -19.28 18.55 -2.74
C HIS A 137 -17.91 19.21 -2.91
N HIS A 138 -17.83 20.52 -2.62
CA HIS A 138 -16.61 21.33 -2.72
C HIS A 138 -15.96 21.36 -4.12
N GLY A 139 -16.69 20.93 -5.17
CA GLY A 139 -16.20 20.91 -6.55
C GLY A 139 -15.07 19.90 -6.79
N PHE A 140 -14.89 18.92 -5.92
CA PHE A 140 -13.91 17.85 -6.11
C PHE A 140 -14.33 16.93 -7.27
N ARG A 141 -13.42 16.72 -8.22
CA ARG A 141 -13.65 15.89 -9.42
C ARG A 141 -12.72 14.70 -9.50
N GLY A 142 -11.70 14.68 -8.64
CA GLY A 142 -10.69 13.64 -8.63
C GLY A 142 -11.22 12.31 -8.07
N ARG A 143 -10.40 11.29 -8.15
CA ARG A 143 -10.68 9.99 -7.57
C ARG A 143 -10.15 9.89 -6.15
N LEU A 144 -10.98 9.44 -5.20
CA LEU A 144 -10.58 9.20 -3.82
C LEU A 144 -10.10 7.76 -3.62
N PHE A 145 -9.01 7.63 -2.89
CA PHE A 145 -8.49 6.38 -2.37
C PHE A 145 -8.37 6.47 -0.86
N PHE A 146 -8.76 5.41 -0.17
CA PHE A 146 -8.62 5.31 1.29
C PHE A 146 -7.82 4.07 1.64
N THR A 147 -6.89 4.19 2.59
CA THR A 147 -6.32 3.02 3.25
C THR A 147 -6.76 2.96 4.70
N SER A 148 -6.96 1.75 5.21
CA SER A 148 -7.42 1.55 6.58
C SER A 148 -6.97 0.20 7.13
N GLU A 149 -6.88 0.09 8.45
CA GLU A 149 -6.71 -1.18 9.17
C GLU A 149 -8.04 -1.73 9.65
N THR A 150 -9.05 -0.85 9.81
CA THR A 150 -10.39 -1.20 10.26
C THR A 150 -11.45 -0.72 9.26
N VAL A 151 -12.65 -1.26 9.37
CA VAL A 151 -13.76 -0.85 8.51
C VAL A 151 -14.33 0.48 9.02
N CYS A 152 -14.45 1.45 8.12
CA CYS A 152 -15.19 2.70 8.33
C CYS A 152 -16.50 2.59 7.54
N PRO A 153 -17.63 2.19 8.17
CA PRO A 153 -18.85 1.77 7.45
C PRO A 153 -19.35 2.82 6.47
N ASP A 154 -19.44 4.09 6.89
CA ASP A 154 -20.02 5.17 6.09
C ASP A 154 -19.21 5.47 4.82
N ILE A 155 -17.86 5.34 4.91
CA ILE A 155 -16.97 5.53 3.77
C ILE A 155 -16.99 4.29 2.86
N VAL A 156 -16.92 3.07 3.45
CA VAL A 156 -16.86 1.82 2.70
C VAL A 156 -18.11 1.62 1.82
N GLN A 157 -19.28 2.00 2.30
CA GLN A 157 -20.55 1.88 1.55
C GLN A 157 -20.56 2.68 0.24
N ARG A 158 -19.72 3.72 0.15
CA ARG A 158 -19.58 4.58 -1.03
C ARG A 158 -18.40 4.22 -1.92
N CYS A 159 -17.64 3.17 -1.58
CA CYS A 159 -16.37 2.81 -2.22
C CYS A 159 -16.39 1.40 -2.77
N SER A 160 -15.57 1.17 -3.77
CA SER A 160 -15.14 -0.19 -4.16
C SER A 160 -14.16 -0.71 -3.11
N LEU A 161 -14.47 -1.84 -2.46
CA LEU A 161 -13.64 -2.41 -1.41
C LEU A 161 -12.57 -3.36 -1.98
N ILE A 162 -11.32 -3.10 -1.67
CA ILE A 162 -10.19 -4.02 -1.92
C ILE A 162 -9.60 -4.46 -0.58
N ARG A 163 -9.60 -5.77 -0.33
CA ARG A 163 -8.97 -6.35 0.86
C ARG A 163 -7.59 -6.89 0.51
N VAL A 164 -6.57 -6.45 1.24
CA VAL A 164 -5.18 -6.90 1.04
C VAL A 164 -4.86 -8.01 2.03
N PRO A 165 -4.60 -9.25 1.54
CA PRO A 165 -4.36 -10.40 2.41
C PRO A 165 -3.04 -10.27 3.17
N PRO A 166 -3.01 -10.56 4.48
CA PRO A 166 -1.78 -10.58 5.26
C PRO A 166 -0.84 -11.70 4.78
N LEU A 167 0.46 -11.51 5.05
CA LEU A 167 1.49 -12.42 4.55
C LEU A 167 1.33 -13.84 5.07
N ARG A 168 0.86 -14.00 6.33
CA ARG A 168 0.62 -15.31 6.96
C ARG A 168 -0.45 -16.17 6.27
N VAL A 169 -1.41 -15.59 5.53
CA VAL A 169 -2.40 -16.38 4.77
C VAL A 169 -1.93 -16.70 3.35
N ARG A 170 -0.90 -15.99 2.86
CA ARG A 170 -0.31 -16.24 1.55
C ARG A 170 1.15 -16.69 1.64
N ARG A 171 1.46 -17.56 2.59
CA ARG A 171 2.82 -18.08 2.88
C ARG A 171 3.55 -18.64 1.66
N LYS A 172 2.81 -19.16 0.67
CA LYS A 172 3.38 -19.64 -0.60
C LYS A 172 4.09 -18.55 -1.41
N ASP A 173 3.69 -17.28 -1.23
CA ASP A 173 4.30 -16.15 -1.93
C ASP A 173 5.62 -15.69 -1.28
N LEU A 174 5.94 -16.17 -0.08
CA LEU A 174 7.07 -15.69 0.72
C LEU A 174 8.41 -15.86 -0.01
N GLY A 175 8.62 -17.01 -0.66
CA GLY A 175 9.84 -17.26 -1.43
C GLY A 175 10.03 -16.25 -2.58
N GLU A 176 8.93 -15.88 -3.27
CA GLU A 176 8.96 -14.88 -4.33
C GLU A 176 9.25 -13.48 -3.77
N TRP A 177 8.65 -13.14 -2.61
CA TRP A 177 8.92 -11.89 -1.91
C TRP A 177 10.38 -11.77 -1.46
N LEU A 178 10.95 -12.82 -0.89
CA LEU A 178 12.36 -12.87 -0.50
C LEU A 178 13.27 -12.63 -1.70
N ARG A 179 13.11 -13.42 -2.77
CA ARG A 179 13.91 -13.29 -3.98
C ARG A 179 13.78 -11.90 -4.61
N TYR A 180 12.56 -11.35 -4.63
CA TYR A 180 12.32 -9.98 -5.13
C TYR A 180 13.02 -8.94 -4.27
N GLY A 181 12.82 -8.97 -2.94
CA GLY A 181 13.39 -8.00 -2.00
C GLY A 181 14.92 -8.02 -1.99
N ILE A 182 15.52 -9.21 -1.97
CA ILE A 182 16.97 -9.40 -2.04
C ILE A 182 17.52 -8.81 -3.33
N ARG A 183 16.94 -9.16 -4.48
CA ARG A 183 17.38 -8.64 -5.78
C ARG A 183 17.33 -7.11 -5.85
N LEU A 184 16.26 -6.51 -5.33
CA LEU A 184 16.11 -5.06 -5.33
C LEU A 184 17.19 -4.37 -4.49
N ARG A 185 17.47 -4.92 -3.30
CA ARG A 185 18.41 -4.35 -2.35
C ARG A 185 19.86 -4.60 -2.75
N SER A 186 20.16 -5.77 -3.29
CA SER A 186 21.48 -6.08 -3.84
C SER A 186 21.88 -5.08 -4.94
N ARG A 187 20.93 -4.72 -5.81
CA ARG A 187 21.18 -3.67 -6.82
C ARG A 187 21.48 -2.29 -6.20
N LYS A 188 20.77 -1.93 -5.11
CA LYS A 188 21.04 -0.67 -4.39
C LYS A 188 22.42 -0.66 -3.72
N LEU A 189 22.90 -1.82 -3.30
CA LEU A 189 24.26 -2.00 -2.74
C LEU A 189 25.35 -2.09 -3.82
N GLY A 190 24.99 -2.02 -5.10
CA GLY A 190 25.94 -2.12 -6.21
C GLY A 190 26.40 -3.55 -6.51
N TRP A 191 25.72 -4.55 -5.99
CA TRP A 191 26.11 -5.95 -6.22
C TRP A 191 25.70 -6.41 -7.62
N HIS A 192 26.67 -7.04 -8.32
CA HIS A 192 26.44 -7.54 -9.69
C HIS A 192 25.48 -8.74 -9.72
N LYS A 193 25.46 -9.56 -8.67
CA LYS A 193 24.58 -10.72 -8.55
C LYS A 193 23.92 -10.72 -7.17
N ALA A 194 22.62 -10.94 -7.15
CA ALA A 194 21.88 -11.09 -5.90
C ALA A 194 22.10 -12.51 -5.36
N PRO A 195 22.39 -12.70 -4.06
CA PRO A 195 22.50 -14.03 -3.46
C PRO A 195 21.15 -14.74 -3.45
N GLY A 196 21.18 -16.06 -3.49
CA GLY A 196 20.03 -16.91 -3.33
C GLY A 196 19.60 -17.07 -1.88
N VAL A 197 18.46 -17.75 -1.67
CA VAL A 197 17.95 -18.15 -0.35
C VAL A 197 17.66 -19.65 -0.38
N SER A 198 18.12 -20.38 0.65
CA SER A 198 17.86 -21.81 0.75
C SER A 198 16.37 -22.09 0.99
N GLU A 199 15.89 -23.24 0.54
CA GLU A 199 14.53 -23.68 0.83
C GLU A 199 14.30 -23.90 2.34
N ALA A 200 15.35 -24.24 3.10
CA ALA A 200 15.26 -24.36 4.55
C ALA A 200 14.94 -23.01 5.22
N VAL A 201 15.58 -21.93 4.79
CA VAL A 201 15.25 -20.55 5.23
C VAL A 201 13.82 -20.19 4.85
N ILE A 202 13.41 -20.47 3.61
CA ILE A 202 12.04 -20.17 3.15
C ILE A 202 11.01 -20.89 4.02
N LYS A 203 11.18 -22.21 4.26
CA LYS A 203 10.28 -23.00 5.11
C LYS A 203 10.22 -22.49 6.54
N ARG A 204 11.36 -22.14 7.12
CA ARG A 204 11.42 -21.58 8.47
C ARG A 204 10.67 -20.23 8.57
N LEU A 205 10.88 -19.33 7.62
CA LEU A 205 10.18 -18.05 7.57
C LEU A 205 8.68 -18.22 7.26
N GLN A 206 8.29 -19.24 6.52
CA GLN A 206 6.87 -19.58 6.31
C GLN A 206 6.15 -19.99 7.60
N ALA A 207 6.86 -20.47 8.62
CA ALA A 207 6.28 -20.78 9.92
C ALA A 207 6.05 -19.52 10.79
N TYR A 208 6.62 -18.38 10.42
CA TYR A 208 6.49 -17.12 11.14
C TYR A 208 5.29 -16.30 10.63
N ASP A 209 4.63 -15.56 11.51
CA ASP A 209 3.36 -14.89 11.19
C ASP A 209 3.51 -13.47 10.62
N PHE A 210 4.68 -12.88 10.71
CA PHE A 210 4.96 -11.52 10.22
C PHE A 210 3.92 -10.48 10.69
N PRO A 211 3.88 -10.11 11.97
CA PRO A 211 2.88 -9.18 12.51
C PRO A 211 2.88 -7.82 11.80
N SER A 212 4.01 -7.36 11.30
CA SER A 212 4.12 -6.16 10.46
C SER A 212 4.22 -6.47 8.96
N ASN A 213 3.85 -7.69 8.55
CA ASN A 213 3.73 -8.12 7.16
C ASN A 213 4.98 -7.86 6.30
N ILE A 214 4.80 -7.21 5.13
CA ILE A 214 5.86 -6.95 4.16
C ILE A 214 6.93 -6.02 4.73
N ARG A 215 6.55 -5.03 5.52
CA ARG A 215 7.50 -4.09 6.15
C ARG A 215 8.49 -4.82 7.04
N GLU A 216 8.02 -5.80 7.80
CA GLU A 216 8.89 -6.63 8.65
C GLU A 216 9.80 -7.52 7.83
N LEU A 217 9.26 -8.18 6.80
CA LEU A 217 10.05 -8.99 5.87
C LEU A 217 11.15 -8.16 5.20
N GLU A 218 10.84 -6.94 4.79
CA GLU A 218 11.80 -6.01 4.22
C GLU A 218 12.91 -5.65 5.21
N THR A 219 12.54 -5.37 6.47
CA THR A 219 13.52 -5.11 7.53
C THR A 219 14.44 -6.30 7.78
N LEU A 220 13.92 -7.54 7.75
CA LEU A 220 14.74 -8.74 7.86
C LEU A 220 15.72 -8.89 6.69
N ILE A 221 15.27 -8.63 5.48
CA ILE A 221 16.12 -8.66 4.29
C ILE A 221 17.23 -7.59 4.39
N ASP A 222 16.87 -6.36 4.78
CA ASP A 222 17.82 -5.25 4.91
C ASP A 222 18.93 -5.60 5.92
N ARG A 223 18.55 -6.12 7.09
CA ARG A 223 19.51 -6.55 8.12
C ARG A 223 20.43 -7.66 7.62
N ALA A 224 19.87 -8.68 6.98
CA ALA A 224 20.64 -9.79 6.44
C ALA A 224 21.69 -9.33 5.43
N LEU A 225 21.30 -8.47 4.49
CA LEU A 225 22.23 -7.96 3.47
C LEU A 225 23.25 -6.98 4.03
N GLN A 226 22.88 -6.16 5.03
CA GLN A 226 23.84 -5.29 5.73
C GLN A 226 24.89 -6.11 6.49
N GLN A 227 24.49 -7.18 7.17
CA GLN A 227 25.41 -8.05 7.88
C GLN A 227 26.41 -8.73 6.94
N ILE A 228 25.93 -9.21 5.79
CA ILE A 228 26.82 -9.78 4.75
C ILE A 228 27.76 -8.71 4.20
N ASN A 229 27.28 -7.50 3.95
CA ASN A 229 28.08 -6.42 3.41
C ASN A 229 29.19 -5.92 4.36
N GLN A 230 29.00 -6.14 5.66
CA GLN A 230 29.98 -5.80 6.71
C GLN A 230 31.02 -6.91 6.95
N GLN A 231 30.71 -8.15 6.59
CA GLN A 231 31.65 -9.27 6.66
C GLN A 231 32.58 -9.19 5.44
N ASP A 232 33.77 -8.73 5.68
CA ASP A 232 34.81 -8.35 4.75
C ASP A 232 34.93 -9.16 3.43
N GLY A 233 34.74 -8.53 2.49
CA GLY A 233 34.61 -8.24 1.19
C GLY A 233 35.23 -8.91 0.02
N SER A 234 35.72 -10.03 -0.06
CA SER A 234 36.20 -10.55 -1.35
C SER A 234 35.33 -11.59 -2.04
N THR A 235 34.36 -12.16 -1.35
CA THR A 235 33.52 -13.20 -1.97
C THR A 235 32.06 -13.05 -1.50
N PHE A 236 31.21 -12.54 -2.37
CA PHE A 236 29.78 -12.53 -2.10
C PHE A 236 29.23 -13.97 -2.03
N PRO A 237 28.47 -14.34 -0.99
CA PRO A 237 27.94 -15.69 -0.88
C PRO A 237 26.95 -15.97 -2.00
N GLU A 238 27.01 -17.17 -2.58
CA GLU A 238 25.97 -17.61 -3.52
C GLU A 238 24.60 -17.73 -2.86
N LEU A 239 24.59 -18.13 -1.59
CA LEU A 239 23.40 -18.25 -0.74
C LEU A 239 23.62 -17.41 0.51
N ILE A 240 22.56 -16.74 0.95
CA ILE A 240 22.57 -16.06 2.24
C ILE A 240 22.66 -17.11 3.34
N PRO A 241 23.62 -17.01 4.29
CA PRO A 241 23.72 -17.91 5.42
C PRO A 241 22.44 -17.97 6.24
N GLU A 242 22.07 -19.13 6.75
CA GLU A 242 20.81 -19.35 7.44
C GLU A 242 20.69 -18.59 8.76
N ASP A 243 21.78 -18.40 9.45
CA ASP A 243 21.90 -17.68 10.71
C ASP A 243 21.69 -16.18 10.57
N VAL A 244 22.03 -15.61 9.42
CA VAL A 244 21.90 -14.17 9.16
C VAL A 244 20.43 -13.71 9.08
N PHE A 245 19.53 -14.57 8.61
CA PHE A 245 18.10 -14.25 8.58
C PHE A 245 17.42 -14.33 9.96
N TRP A 246 18.07 -14.94 10.94
CA TRP A 246 17.41 -15.25 12.18
C TRP A 246 18.09 -14.68 13.42
N THR A 247 17.82 -13.45 13.73
CA THR A 247 17.59 -13.05 15.12
C THR A 247 16.06 -13.05 15.30
N PRO A 248 15.48 -13.91 16.13
CA PRO A 248 14.05 -13.82 16.40
C PRO A 248 13.80 -12.41 16.93
N PRO A 249 12.92 -11.61 16.27
CA PRO A 249 12.45 -10.41 16.90
C PRO A 249 11.86 -10.87 18.25
N ARG A 250 12.24 -10.23 19.37
CA ARG A 250 11.60 -10.47 20.65
C ARG A 250 10.12 -10.59 20.37
N GLN A 251 9.51 -11.72 20.73
CA GLN A 251 8.10 -11.99 20.53
C GLN A 251 7.30 -10.90 21.26
N GLN A 252 7.10 -9.77 20.62
CA GLN A 252 5.96 -8.94 20.90
C GLN A 252 4.77 -9.76 20.39
N ARG A 253 4.16 -10.50 21.30
CA ARG A 253 2.86 -11.12 21.07
C ARG A 253 1.87 -9.99 20.83
N TYR A 254 1.78 -9.54 19.57
CA TYR A 254 0.59 -8.88 19.14
C TYR A 254 -0.51 -9.93 19.25
N ARG A 255 -1.36 -9.81 20.26
CA ARG A 255 -2.66 -10.48 20.31
C ARG A 255 -3.49 -9.92 19.16
N PHE A 256 -3.18 -10.31 17.95
CA PHE A 256 -4.14 -10.18 16.87
C PHE A 256 -5.27 -11.14 17.17
N ASP A 257 -6.44 -10.59 17.36
CA ASP A 257 -7.66 -11.34 17.56
C ASP A 257 -7.97 -12.11 16.27
N ILE A 258 -7.41 -13.32 16.16
CA ILE A 258 -7.61 -14.26 15.05
C ILE A 258 -9.10 -14.47 14.78
N TRP A 259 -9.98 -14.23 15.78
CA TRP A 259 -11.42 -14.33 15.70
C TRP A 259 -12.05 -13.21 14.86
N ARG A 260 -11.46 -12.03 14.79
CA ARG A 260 -11.91 -10.93 13.92
C ARG A 260 -11.76 -11.26 12.42
N TRP A 261 -10.84 -12.17 12.06
CA TRP A 261 -10.54 -12.49 10.65
C TRP A 261 -11.12 -13.84 10.19
N LYS A 262 -11.53 -14.74 11.10
CA LYS A 262 -12.14 -16.04 10.72
C LYS A 262 -13.38 -15.93 9.84
N PRO A 263 -14.36 -15.06 10.11
CA PRO A 263 -15.48 -14.84 9.19
C PRO A 263 -15.01 -14.30 7.83
N GLN A 264 -14.07 -13.39 7.84
CA GLN A 264 -13.51 -12.76 6.64
C GLN A 264 -12.65 -13.74 5.80
N LEU A 265 -11.93 -14.68 6.44
CA LEU A 265 -11.23 -15.74 5.70
C LEU A 265 -12.20 -16.66 4.95
N ARG A 266 -13.38 -16.96 5.51
CA ARG A 266 -14.43 -17.71 4.80
C ARG A 266 -15.01 -16.91 3.63
N GLU A 267 -15.21 -15.61 3.80
CA GLU A 267 -15.61 -14.70 2.72
C GLU A 267 -14.52 -14.57 1.66
N TRP A 268 -13.23 -14.51 2.05
CA TRP A 268 -12.11 -14.52 1.12
C TRP A 268 -12.06 -15.77 0.24
N MET A 269 -12.45 -16.94 0.77
CA MET A 269 -12.53 -18.18 0.01
C MET A 269 -13.78 -18.26 -0.87
N ARG A 270 -14.82 -17.47 -0.57
CA ARG A 270 -16.09 -17.41 -1.31
C ARG A 270 -16.21 -16.18 -2.22
N ALA A 271 -15.33 -15.21 -2.10
CA ALA A 271 -15.42 -13.89 -2.73
C ALA A 271 -15.54 -13.83 -4.27
N PRO A 272 -15.21 -14.85 -5.09
CA PRO A 272 -15.51 -14.77 -6.52
C PRO A 272 -17.01 -14.76 -6.84
N LEU A 273 -17.87 -15.11 -5.88
CA LEU A 273 -19.32 -15.26 -6.09
C LEU A 273 -20.16 -14.13 -5.49
N LEU A 274 -19.62 -13.29 -4.61
CA LEU A 274 -20.40 -12.26 -3.88
C LEU A 274 -20.42 -10.88 -4.55
N TRP A 275 -19.64 -10.66 -5.59
CA TRP A 275 -19.64 -9.38 -6.31
C TRP A 275 -20.91 -9.13 -7.12
N HIS A 276 -21.64 -10.20 -7.49
CA HIS A 276 -22.88 -10.07 -8.25
C HIS A 276 -24.11 -9.76 -7.40
N THR A 277 -24.12 -10.12 -6.11
CA THR A 277 -25.32 -10.01 -5.26
C THR A 277 -25.41 -8.70 -4.47
N LEU A 278 -24.32 -7.95 -4.32
CA LEU A 278 -24.32 -6.64 -3.64
C LEU A 278 -24.50 -5.44 -4.59
N LEU A 279 -24.52 -5.67 -5.91
CA LEU A 279 -24.73 -4.62 -6.90
C LEU A 279 -26.14 -4.63 -7.53
N PHE A 280 -26.98 -5.62 -7.23
CA PHE A 280 -28.31 -5.78 -7.84
C PHE A 280 -29.39 -6.29 -6.87
N GLY A 281 -29.20 -6.12 -5.56
CA GLY A 281 -30.21 -6.41 -4.54
C GLY A 281 -30.69 -5.16 -3.84
#